data_ac2032f6a882548c639b89b8e2227a34
#
_entry.id   ac2032f6a882548c639b89b8e2227a34
#
_cell.length_a   1.000
_cell.length_b   1.000
_cell.length_c   1.000
_cell.angle_alpha   90.00
_cell.angle_beta   90.00
_cell.angle_gamma   90.00
#
_symmetry.space_group_name_H-M   'P 1'
#
loop_
_entity.id
_entity.type
_entity.pdbx_description
1 polymer ?
#
loop_
_entity_poly.entity_id
_entity_poly.type
_entity_poly.pdbx_seq_one_letter_code
_entity_poly.pdbx_strand_id
1 'polypeptide(L)'
;MAEELLGVECVNGHPNPPDAYDCATCAGSLAAAPRLLDNPPRMVVEASTGARLALRRDLVVGRAPQYLSYNEGTELLTVPSPGRLVSRSHVLLQVVGWQVSAIDMDSHNGTVLRRLGYEDVQLVPDAQVLLRYGDELDLGDGVVLRFLPPGASTDDAAAASAHSAGESLNVTGSLTY
;
A
#
# COMPACT_ATOMS: atom_id res chain seq x y z
N MET A 1 2.29 23.93 -0.68
CA MET A 1 1.52 24.05 0.57
C MET A 1 1.30 22.66 1.13
N ALA A 2 1.52 22.47 2.41
CA ALA A 2 1.18 21.22 3.05
C ALA A 2 -0.34 21.05 3.00
N GLU A 3 -0.81 19.86 2.61
CA GLU A 3 -2.23 19.55 2.53
C GLU A 3 -2.72 19.14 3.93
N GLU A 4 -3.54 19.98 4.54
CA GLU A 4 -4.20 19.60 5.80
C GLU A 4 -5.35 18.66 5.50
N LEU A 5 -5.44 17.58 6.27
CA LEU A 5 -6.47 16.54 6.10
C LEU A 5 -7.16 16.28 7.42
N LEU A 6 -8.51 16.31 7.41
CA LEU A 6 -9.27 15.91 8.59
C LEU A 6 -9.01 14.45 8.91
N GLY A 7 -8.62 14.17 10.15
CA GLY A 7 -8.28 12.82 10.60
C GLY A 7 -8.26 12.70 12.11
N VAL A 8 -8.01 11.51 12.60
CA VAL A 8 -7.87 11.18 14.02
C VAL A 8 -6.56 10.44 14.26
N GLU A 9 -5.86 10.78 15.35
CA GLU A 9 -4.67 10.04 15.77
C GLU A 9 -5.00 9.15 16.98
N CYS A 10 -4.47 7.93 16.97
CA CYS A 10 -4.55 7.07 18.14
C CYS A 10 -3.58 7.55 19.24
N VAL A 11 -3.63 6.93 20.41
CA VAL A 11 -2.75 7.27 21.54
C VAL A 11 -1.25 7.13 21.24
N ASN A 12 -0.90 6.34 20.22
CA ASN A 12 0.48 6.16 19.75
C ASN A 12 0.85 7.13 18.60
N GLY A 13 -0.02 8.06 18.24
CA GLY A 13 0.23 9.05 17.21
C GLY A 13 0.06 8.55 15.76
N HIS A 14 -0.52 7.36 15.54
CA HIS A 14 -0.79 6.91 14.18
C HIS A 14 -1.99 7.63 13.59
N PRO A 15 -1.85 8.23 12.40
CA PRO A 15 -2.96 8.92 11.74
C PRO A 15 -3.93 7.93 11.09
N ASN A 16 -5.21 8.28 11.16
CA ASN A 16 -6.31 7.49 10.59
C ASN A 16 -7.37 8.41 9.98
N PRO A 17 -8.21 7.91 9.05
CA PRO A 17 -9.36 8.64 8.56
C PRO A 17 -10.32 9.06 9.70
N PRO A 18 -11.09 10.15 9.53
CA PRO A 18 -11.93 10.69 10.60
C PRO A 18 -13.10 9.79 11.00
N ASP A 19 -13.46 8.83 10.15
CA ASP A 19 -14.52 7.84 10.33
C ASP A 19 -14.03 6.45 10.76
N ALA A 20 -12.72 6.30 11.01
CA ALA A 20 -12.17 5.05 11.48
C ALA A 20 -12.55 4.79 12.95
N TYR A 21 -12.87 3.54 13.27
CA TYR A 21 -13.19 3.11 14.64
C TYR A 21 -11.95 2.68 15.41
N ASP A 22 -11.05 1.96 14.75
CA ASP A 22 -9.82 1.45 15.32
C ASP A 22 -8.62 1.86 14.46
N CYS A 23 -7.48 2.00 15.10
CA CYS A 23 -6.25 2.35 14.41
C CYS A 23 -5.79 1.22 13.48
N ALA A 24 -5.62 1.51 12.20
CA ALA A 24 -5.18 0.53 11.21
C ALA A 24 -3.79 -0.06 11.51
N THR A 25 -2.96 0.65 12.29
CA THR A 25 -1.58 0.25 12.59
C THR A 25 -1.47 -0.58 13.86
N CYS A 26 -2.17 -0.19 14.93
CA CYS A 26 -2.00 -0.85 16.25
C CYS A 26 -3.32 -1.38 16.84
N ALA A 27 -4.42 -1.33 16.09
CA ALA A 27 -5.76 -1.73 16.52
C ALA A 27 -6.26 -1.02 17.80
N GLY A 28 -5.60 0.05 18.23
CA GLY A 28 -6.03 0.87 19.37
C GLY A 28 -7.29 1.66 19.05
N SER A 29 -8.16 1.83 20.03
CA SER A 29 -9.40 2.60 19.88
C SER A 29 -9.12 4.06 19.54
N LEU A 30 -9.94 4.64 18.66
CA LEU A 30 -9.90 6.03 18.20
C LEU A 30 -11.02 6.82 18.89
N ALA A 31 -10.79 7.17 20.16
CA ALA A 31 -11.75 7.92 20.97
C ALA A 31 -11.62 9.45 20.86
N ALA A 32 -10.58 9.94 20.19
CA ALA A 32 -10.33 11.36 20.02
C ALA A 32 -11.25 11.97 18.95
N ALA A 33 -11.60 13.25 19.11
CA ALA A 33 -12.31 13.98 18.05
C ALA A 33 -11.40 14.19 16.83
N PRO A 34 -11.92 14.08 15.61
CA PRO A 34 -11.18 14.40 14.39
C PRO A 34 -10.66 15.85 14.42
N ARG A 35 -9.45 16.04 13.90
CA ARG A 35 -8.80 17.34 13.77
C ARG A 35 -8.04 17.43 12.44
N LEU A 36 -7.65 18.63 12.04
CA LEU A 36 -6.78 18.82 10.89
C LEU A 36 -5.38 18.30 11.23
N LEU A 37 -4.88 17.41 10.39
CA LEU A 37 -3.54 16.83 10.43
C LEU A 37 -2.73 17.42 9.28
N ASP A 38 -1.48 17.81 9.55
CA ASP A 38 -0.58 18.36 8.54
C ASP A 38 -0.01 17.22 7.70
N ASN A 39 -0.52 17.07 6.48
CA ASN A 39 -0.11 16.12 5.47
C ASN A 39 0.24 14.72 6.03
N PRO A 40 -0.71 14.04 6.68
CA PRO A 40 -0.44 12.74 7.29
C PRO A 40 -0.13 11.69 6.20
N PRO A 41 0.72 10.68 6.48
CA PRO A 41 0.90 9.57 5.56
C PRO A 41 -0.40 8.77 5.45
N ARG A 42 -0.74 8.35 4.22
CA ARG A 42 -1.92 7.50 3.95
C ARG A 42 -1.57 6.02 4.06
N MET A 43 -0.38 5.67 3.60
CA MET A 43 0.19 4.32 3.64
C MET A 43 1.70 4.40 3.78
N VAL A 44 2.31 3.27 4.13
CA VAL A 44 3.74 3.02 3.91
C VAL A 44 3.86 2.11 2.69
N VAL A 45 4.69 2.52 1.74
CA VAL A 45 5.08 1.70 0.59
C VAL A 45 6.42 1.06 0.91
N GLU A 46 6.46 -0.26 0.87
CA GLU A 46 7.69 -1.05 1.03
C GLU A 46 7.97 -1.80 -0.26
N ALA A 47 9.12 -1.53 -0.87
CA ALA A 47 9.56 -2.23 -2.05
C ALA A 47 10.44 -3.43 -1.69
N SER A 48 10.32 -4.54 -2.42
CA SER A 48 11.18 -5.72 -2.27
C SER A 48 12.68 -5.42 -2.42
N THR A 49 13.01 -4.25 -2.97
CA THR A 49 14.37 -3.72 -3.10
C THR A 49 14.95 -3.16 -1.80
N GLY A 50 14.14 -3.09 -0.73
CA GLY A 50 14.49 -2.50 0.55
C GLY A 50 14.10 -1.03 0.72
N ALA A 51 13.64 -0.36 -0.35
CA ALA A 51 13.14 1.00 -0.24
C ALA A 51 11.82 1.03 0.54
N ARG A 52 11.68 2.00 1.44
CA ARG A 52 10.48 2.19 2.26
C ARG A 52 10.21 3.68 2.40
N LEU A 53 8.96 4.08 2.15
CA LEU A 53 8.57 5.49 2.24
C LEU A 53 7.12 5.64 2.72
N ALA A 54 6.87 6.73 3.44
CA ALA A 54 5.54 7.13 3.87
C ALA A 54 4.86 7.89 2.73
N LEU A 55 3.80 7.33 2.17
CA LEU A 55 3.08 7.90 1.04
C LEU A 55 2.18 9.06 1.51
N ARG A 56 2.57 10.28 1.16
CA ARG A 56 1.88 11.53 1.53
C ARG A 56 1.33 12.27 0.32
N ARG A 57 1.82 11.97 -0.87
CA ARG A 57 1.49 12.57 -2.15
C ARG A 57 1.66 11.56 -3.26
N ASP A 58 1.31 11.94 -4.48
CA ASP A 58 1.48 11.09 -5.65
C ASP A 58 2.92 10.58 -5.78
N LEU A 59 3.08 9.32 -6.17
CA LEU A 59 4.37 8.67 -6.36
C LEU A 59 4.39 7.92 -7.67
N VAL A 60 5.35 8.22 -8.54
CA VAL A 60 5.63 7.42 -9.75
C VAL A 60 6.75 6.44 -9.44
N VAL A 61 6.50 5.16 -9.68
CA VAL A 61 7.48 4.08 -9.53
C VAL A 61 7.87 3.54 -10.90
N GLY A 62 9.15 3.32 -11.09
CA GLY A 62 9.67 2.74 -12.33
C GLY A 62 11.20 2.62 -12.31
N ARG A 63 11.80 2.08 -13.38
CA ARG A 63 13.28 1.94 -13.48
C ARG A 63 13.99 3.26 -13.78
N ALA A 64 13.28 4.28 -14.28
CA ALA A 64 13.75 5.64 -14.51
C ALA A 64 12.54 6.59 -14.56
N PRO A 65 11.80 6.75 -13.45
CA PRO A 65 10.54 7.47 -13.44
C PRO A 65 10.76 8.94 -13.74
N GLN A 66 9.73 9.57 -14.32
CA GLN A 66 9.74 10.98 -14.69
C GLN A 66 8.57 11.70 -14.02
N TYR A 67 8.76 12.98 -13.73
CA TYR A 67 7.70 13.82 -13.19
C TYR A 67 6.54 13.94 -14.16
N LEU A 68 5.33 13.95 -13.62
CA LEU A 68 4.12 14.25 -14.36
C LEU A 68 4.06 15.77 -14.58
N SER A 69 3.85 16.18 -15.80
CA SER A 69 3.86 17.60 -16.21
C SER A 69 2.77 18.45 -15.54
N TYR A 70 1.75 17.80 -14.97
CA TYR A 70 0.61 18.46 -14.32
C TYR A 70 0.63 18.40 -12.78
N ASN A 71 1.62 17.74 -12.18
CA ASN A 71 1.71 17.60 -10.71
C ASN A 71 3.16 17.78 -10.24
N GLU A 72 3.51 19.01 -9.88
CA GLU A 72 4.84 19.36 -9.36
C GLU A 72 5.15 18.74 -7.98
N GLY A 73 4.12 18.23 -7.28
CA GLY A 73 4.27 17.58 -5.98
C GLY A 73 4.53 16.07 -6.03
N THR A 74 4.60 15.49 -7.23
CA THR A 74 4.82 14.05 -7.41
C THR A 74 6.21 13.63 -6.93
N GLU A 75 6.28 12.56 -6.13
CA GLU A 75 7.53 11.90 -5.76
C GLU A 75 7.93 10.82 -6.78
N LEU A 76 9.20 10.48 -6.83
CA LEU A 76 9.73 9.46 -7.75
C LEU A 76 10.44 8.36 -6.94
N LEU A 77 10.13 7.10 -7.24
CA LEU A 77 10.83 5.95 -6.71
C LEU A 77 11.46 5.16 -7.85
N THR A 78 12.78 5.19 -7.93
CA THR A 78 13.53 4.38 -8.88
C THR A 78 13.75 2.98 -8.32
N VAL A 79 13.42 1.95 -9.11
CA VAL A 79 13.64 0.55 -8.76
C VAL A 79 14.56 -0.11 -9.79
N PRO A 80 15.44 -1.05 -9.37
CA PRO A 80 16.30 -1.77 -10.30
C PRO A 80 15.45 -2.72 -11.18
N SER A 81 15.80 -2.80 -12.46
CA SER A 81 15.15 -3.70 -13.40
C SER A 81 16.19 -4.21 -14.41
N PRO A 82 17.04 -5.17 -14.03
CA PRO A 82 18.11 -5.69 -14.89
C PRO A 82 17.58 -6.36 -16.15
N GLY A 83 16.42 -7.02 -16.06
CA GLY A 83 15.70 -7.61 -17.20
C GLY A 83 14.87 -6.59 -18.00
N ARG A 84 14.81 -5.34 -17.57
CA ARG A 84 14.00 -4.27 -18.15
C ARG A 84 12.50 -4.59 -18.21
N LEU A 85 12.01 -5.45 -17.33
CA LEU A 85 10.61 -5.78 -17.24
C LEU A 85 9.80 -4.64 -16.62
N VAL A 86 10.43 -3.83 -15.74
CA VAL A 86 9.81 -2.61 -15.22
C VAL A 86 9.98 -1.46 -16.22
N SER A 87 8.91 -0.80 -16.60
CA SER A 87 8.92 0.38 -17.48
C SER A 87 9.61 1.57 -16.80
N ARG A 88 10.01 2.59 -17.58
CA ARG A 88 10.64 3.80 -17.04
C ARG A 88 9.75 4.45 -15.99
N SER A 89 8.55 4.86 -16.37
CA SER A 89 7.43 5.13 -15.46
C SER A 89 6.46 3.97 -15.60
N HIS A 90 6.25 3.20 -14.54
CA HIS A 90 5.51 1.93 -14.61
C HIS A 90 4.13 2.04 -13.97
N VAL A 91 4.08 2.54 -12.74
CA VAL A 91 2.84 2.72 -11.99
C VAL A 91 2.84 4.06 -11.28
N LEU A 92 1.69 4.71 -11.30
CA LEU A 92 1.39 5.90 -10.49
C LEU A 92 0.57 5.46 -9.28
N LEU A 93 1.05 5.81 -8.10
CA LEU A 93 0.27 5.77 -6.87
C LEU A 93 -0.32 7.15 -6.65
N GLN A 94 -1.61 7.29 -6.87
CA GLN A 94 -2.33 8.57 -6.76
C GLN A 94 -2.94 8.70 -5.36
N VAL A 95 -2.74 9.83 -4.73
CA VAL A 95 -3.23 10.14 -3.38
C VAL A 95 -4.33 11.19 -3.46
N VAL A 96 -5.54 10.83 -3.01
CA VAL A 96 -6.69 11.75 -2.94
C VAL A 96 -7.35 11.62 -1.57
N GLY A 97 -7.23 12.65 -0.75
CA GLY A 97 -7.67 12.58 0.63
C GLY A 97 -6.97 11.43 1.37
N TRP A 98 -7.73 10.53 1.98
CA TRP A 98 -7.22 9.33 2.64
C TRP A 98 -7.06 8.12 1.71
N GLN A 99 -7.50 8.22 0.47
CA GLN A 99 -7.46 7.12 -0.49
C GLN A 99 -6.17 7.13 -1.29
N VAL A 100 -5.67 5.94 -1.56
CA VAL A 100 -4.56 5.69 -2.46
C VAL A 100 -5.01 4.73 -3.54
N SER A 101 -4.73 5.06 -4.79
CA SER A 101 -5.06 4.23 -5.94
C SER A 101 -3.82 3.95 -6.77
N ALA A 102 -3.76 2.77 -7.38
CA ALA A 102 -2.76 2.41 -8.37
C ALA A 102 -3.32 2.62 -9.78
N ILE A 103 -2.49 3.17 -10.66
CA ILE A 103 -2.76 3.35 -12.08
C ILE A 103 -1.54 2.82 -12.85
N ASP A 104 -1.74 1.76 -13.62
CA ASP A 104 -0.70 1.28 -14.55
C ASP A 104 -0.52 2.32 -15.66
N MET A 105 0.70 2.80 -15.85
CA MET A 105 1.03 3.87 -16.80
C MET A 105 1.34 3.32 -18.20
N ASP A 106 0.48 2.44 -18.71
CA ASP A 106 0.68 1.71 -19.97
C ASP A 106 2.05 0.99 -19.98
N SER A 107 2.31 0.28 -18.89
CA SER A 107 3.57 -0.42 -18.71
C SER A 107 3.68 -1.60 -19.70
N HIS A 108 4.91 -1.90 -20.15
CA HIS A 108 5.12 -2.90 -21.20
C HIS A 108 4.68 -4.32 -20.80
N ASN A 109 4.92 -4.70 -19.54
CA ASN A 109 4.60 -6.04 -19.03
C ASN A 109 3.38 -6.06 -18.10
N GLY A 110 2.81 -4.90 -17.80
CA GLY A 110 1.67 -4.77 -16.90
C GLY A 110 2.05 -4.80 -15.43
N THR A 111 1.08 -4.48 -14.60
CA THR A 111 1.14 -4.50 -13.14
C THR A 111 0.14 -5.52 -12.62
N VAL A 112 0.56 -6.43 -11.74
CA VAL A 112 -0.32 -7.42 -11.12
C VAL A 112 -0.62 -7.03 -9.68
N LEU A 113 -1.91 -6.86 -9.37
CA LEU A 113 -2.39 -6.67 -8.00
C LEU A 113 -2.63 -8.03 -7.34
N ARG A 114 -1.99 -8.24 -6.19
CA ARG A 114 -2.25 -9.36 -5.30
C ARG A 114 -2.92 -8.86 -4.03
N ARG A 115 -4.06 -9.44 -3.72
CA ARG A 115 -4.86 -9.11 -2.53
C ARG A 115 -5.25 -10.38 -1.80
N LEU A 116 -5.00 -10.41 -0.49
CA LEU A 116 -5.32 -11.58 0.32
C LEU A 116 -6.80 -11.99 0.18
N GLY A 117 -7.03 -13.27 -0.13
CA GLY A 117 -8.38 -13.83 -0.32
C GLY A 117 -9.00 -13.59 -1.70
N TYR A 118 -8.26 -13.02 -2.64
CA TYR A 118 -8.69 -12.79 -4.02
C TYR A 118 -7.70 -13.40 -5.01
N GLU A 119 -8.15 -13.63 -6.23
CA GLU A 119 -7.26 -14.01 -7.33
C GLU A 119 -6.40 -12.80 -7.74
N ASP A 120 -5.20 -13.10 -8.26
CA ASP A 120 -4.30 -12.10 -8.81
C ASP A 120 -4.96 -11.43 -10.03
N VAL A 121 -4.90 -10.10 -10.08
CA VAL A 121 -5.52 -9.31 -11.14
C VAL A 121 -4.50 -8.42 -11.83
N GLN A 122 -4.37 -8.56 -13.14
CA GLN A 122 -3.61 -7.60 -13.93
C GLN A 122 -4.39 -6.29 -14.06
N LEU A 123 -3.75 -5.17 -13.73
CA LEU A 123 -4.37 -3.86 -13.86
C LEU A 123 -4.61 -3.53 -15.34
N VAL A 124 -5.76 -2.94 -15.62
CA VAL A 124 -6.03 -2.36 -16.92
C VAL A 124 -5.27 -1.05 -17.03
N PRO A 125 -4.47 -0.81 -18.09
CA PRO A 125 -3.75 0.44 -18.25
C PRO A 125 -4.66 1.66 -18.12
N ASP A 126 -4.17 2.71 -17.47
CA ASP A 126 -4.87 3.97 -17.17
C ASP A 126 -6.13 3.85 -16.30
N ALA A 127 -6.54 2.62 -15.92
CA ALA A 127 -7.64 2.41 -14.98
C ALA A 127 -7.16 2.59 -13.53
N GLN A 128 -7.94 3.30 -12.75
CA GLN A 128 -7.68 3.54 -11.33
C GLN A 128 -8.20 2.39 -10.47
N VAL A 129 -7.34 1.81 -9.64
CA VAL A 129 -7.69 0.74 -8.71
C VAL A 129 -7.36 1.16 -7.28
N LEU A 130 -8.37 1.19 -6.41
CA LEU A 130 -8.20 1.54 -5.00
C LEU A 130 -7.36 0.49 -4.27
N LEU A 131 -6.30 0.92 -3.61
CA LEU A 131 -5.43 0.08 -2.80
C LEU A 131 -5.93 -0.05 -1.36
N ARG A 132 -5.62 -1.19 -0.75
CA ARG A 132 -5.89 -1.51 0.66
C ARG A 132 -4.59 -1.88 1.37
N TYR A 133 -4.57 -1.77 2.68
CA TYR A 133 -3.47 -2.28 3.48
C TYR A 133 -3.34 -3.80 3.28
N GLY A 134 -2.11 -4.26 3.08
CA GLY A 134 -1.80 -5.65 2.76
C GLY A 134 -1.82 -6.01 1.27
N ASP A 135 -2.25 -5.10 0.39
CA ASP A 135 -2.11 -5.31 -1.05
C ASP A 135 -0.65 -5.34 -1.48
N GLU A 136 -0.37 -6.04 -2.55
CA GLU A 136 0.93 -6.05 -3.23
C GLU A 136 0.76 -5.76 -4.72
N LEU A 137 1.68 -4.98 -5.29
CA LEU A 137 1.79 -4.79 -6.74
C LEU A 137 3.09 -5.40 -7.23
N ASP A 138 2.99 -6.38 -8.11
CA ASP A 138 4.13 -6.97 -8.83
C ASP A 138 4.34 -6.22 -10.15
N LEU A 139 5.52 -5.62 -10.29
CA LEU A 139 5.92 -4.85 -11.47
C LEU A 139 6.82 -5.64 -12.43
N GLY A 140 7.19 -6.87 -12.07
CA GLY A 140 8.17 -7.68 -12.77
C GLY A 140 9.61 -7.50 -12.25
N ASP A 141 10.56 -8.29 -12.76
CA ASP A 141 11.97 -8.32 -12.30
C ASP A 141 12.14 -8.55 -10.79
N GLY A 142 11.17 -9.17 -10.12
CA GLY A 142 11.17 -9.37 -8.68
C GLY A 142 10.84 -8.11 -7.88
N VAL A 143 10.43 -7.03 -8.54
CA VAL A 143 10.01 -5.79 -7.88
C VAL A 143 8.56 -5.91 -7.45
N VAL A 144 8.35 -5.98 -6.15
CA VAL A 144 7.02 -6.00 -5.51
C VAL A 144 6.92 -4.81 -4.57
N LEU A 145 5.81 -4.09 -4.66
CA LEU A 145 5.44 -3.02 -3.73
C LEU A 145 4.39 -3.54 -2.77
N ARG A 146 4.64 -3.45 -1.46
CA ARG A 146 3.69 -3.80 -0.41
C ARG A 146 3.15 -2.53 0.25
N PHE A 147 1.86 -2.52 0.56
CA PHE A 147 1.15 -1.37 1.14
C PHE A 147 0.76 -1.65 2.59
N LEU A 148 1.34 -0.89 3.51
CA LEU A 148 1.19 -1.07 4.95
C LEU A 148 0.46 0.14 5.57
N PRO A 149 -0.18 -0.02 6.75
CA PRO A 149 -0.73 1.10 7.48
C PRO A 149 0.31 2.15 7.85
N PRO A 150 -0.07 3.44 8.02
CA PRO A 150 0.84 4.49 8.45
C PRO A 150 1.47 4.18 9.80
N GLY A 151 2.80 4.30 9.89
CA GLY A 151 3.54 4.00 11.14
C GLY A 151 3.84 2.52 11.39
N ALA A 152 3.46 1.63 10.48
CA ALA A 152 3.84 0.22 10.57
C ALA A 152 5.36 0.09 10.65
N SER A 153 5.85 -0.69 11.61
CA SER A 153 7.28 -1.02 11.72
C SER A 153 7.64 -2.21 10.82
N THR A 154 8.93 -2.42 10.59
CA THR A 154 9.42 -3.57 9.81
C THR A 154 9.03 -4.91 10.43
N ASP A 155 8.80 -4.95 11.74
CA ASP A 155 8.45 -6.18 12.47
C ASP A 155 6.98 -6.58 12.28
N ASP A 156 6.07 -5.63 12.00
CA ASP A 156 4.65 -5.90 11.80
C ASP A 156 4.35 -6.63 10.48
N ALA A 157 5.21 -6.48 9.47
CA ALA A 157 5.07 -7.17 8.19
C ALA A 157 5.26 -8.70 8.31
N ALA A 158 6.08 -9.16 9.29
CA ALA A 158 6.29 -10.58 9.56
C ALA A 158 5.09 -11.23 10.28
N ALA A 159 4.39 -10.48 11.13
CA ALA A 159 3.23 -10.97 11.88
C ALA A 159 2.00 -11.21 10.99
N ALA A 160 1.79 -10.38 9.98
CA ALA A 160 0.69 -10.56 9.02
C ALA A 160 0.85 -11.83 8.15
N SER A 161 2.10 -12.22 7.88
CA SER A 161 2.39 -13.46 7.12
C SER A 161 2.27 -14.73 7.98
N ALA A 162 2.41 -14.63 9.30
CA ALA A 162 2.37 -15.77 10.21
C ALA A 162 0.95 -16.21 10.62
N HIS A 163 -0.06 -15.35 10.47
CA HIS A 163 -1.45 -15.66 10.82
C HIS A 163 -2.19 -16.49 9.77
N SER A 164 -1.65 -16.67 8.59
CA SER A 164 -2.28 -17.47 7.52
C SER A 164 -1.87 -18.95 7.49
N ALA A 165 -0.96 -19.39 8.38
CA ALA A 165 -0.42 -20.76 8.40
C ALA A 165 -0.97 -21.67 9.52
N GLY A 166 -1.99 -21.27 10.27
CA GLY A 166 -2.38 -21.94 11.51
C GLY A 166 -3.85 -22.26 11.70
N GLU A 167 -4.56 -22.77 10.66
CA GLU A 167 -5.84 -23.45 10.91
C GLU A 167 -5.99 -24.67 10.01
N SER A 168 -5.25 -25.72 10.40
CA SER A 168 -5.55 -27.08 9.97
C SER A 168 -6.55 -27.66 10.97
N LEU A 169 -7.83 -27.59 10.62
CA LEU A 169 -8.89 -28.24 11.39
C LEU A 169 -8.72 -29.77 11.30
N ASN A 170 -8.25 -30.33 12.40
CA ASN A 170 -8.21 -31.78 12.60
C ASN A 170 -9.61 -32.24 13.05
N VAL A 171 -10.44 -32.63 12.09
CA VAL A 171 -11.70 -33.32 12.36
C VAL A 171 -11.41 -34.81 12.44
N THR A 172 -11.12 -35.31 13.63
CA THR A 172 -11.13 -36.73 13.90
C THR A 172 -12.53 -37.10 14.36
N GLY A 173 -13.36 -37.58 13.44
CA GLY A 173 -14.62 -38.23 13.75
C GLY A 173 -14.35 -39.63 14.27
N SER A 174 -14.65 -39.88 15.55
CA SER A 174 -14.74 -41.24 16.12
C SER A 174 -16.21 -41.62 16.11
N LEU A 175 -16.55 -42.52 15.20
CA LEU A 175 -17.78 -43.32 15.28
C LEU A 175 -17.50 -44.55 16.12
N THR A 176 -18.19 -44.72 17.22
CA THR A 176 -18.34 -46.01 17.89
C THR A 176 -19.79 -46.21 18.30
N TYR A 177 -20.25 -47.37 17.97
CA TYR A 177 -21.53 -48.06 18.14
C TYR A 177 -22.41 -47.66 19.32
#